data_644e08db1b2e126b9c67b5ff1baad577
#
_entry.id   644e08db1b2e126b9c67b5ff1baad577
#
_cell.length_a   1.000
_cell.length_b   1.000
_cell.length_c   1.000
_cell.angle_alpha   90.00
_cell.angle_beta   90.00
_cell.angle_gamma   90.00
#
_symmetry.space_group_name_H-M   'P 1'
#
loop_
_entity.id
_entity.type
_entity.pdbx_description
1 polymer ?
#
loop_
_entity_poly.entity_id
_entity_poly.type
_entity_poly.pdbx_seq_one_letter_code
_entity_poly.pdbx_strand_id
1 'polypeptide(L)'
;MKGLLKFITCGSVDDGKSTLIGHIIYSDQEKALELDSKVGSRSGDIDYSLLLDGLMAEREQGITIDVAYRYFTTDNRSFIVADTPGHEEYTRNMAVGASFADLAVILIDASQGVLVQTRRHARICKLMGIRHFVFAVNKMDLVKYSKSRFDEIVKQIEELKNELLLDDIYIIPLSATEG
;
A
#
# COMPACT_ATOMS: atom_id res chain seq x y z
N MET A 1 -10.84 1.83 25.09
CA MET A 1 -9.86 1.00 24.34
C MET A 1 -9.82 1.49 22.91
N LYS A 2 -8.63 1.81 22.38
CA LYS A 2 -8.48 2.10 20.95
C LYS A 2 -8.74 0.82 20.16
N GLY A 3 -9.59 0.86 19.12
CA GLY A 3 -9.85 -0.30 18.27
C GLY A 3 -8.59 -0.69 17.48
N LEU A 4 -8.44 -1.98 17.18
CA LEU A 4 -7.38 -2.50 16.30
C LEU A 4 -7.95 -2.71 14.89
N LEU A 5 -7.27 -2.21 13.88
CA LEU A 5 -7.56 -2.47 12.47
C LEU A 5 -6.39 -3.23 11.83
N LYS A 6 -6.72 -4.33 11.18
CA LYS A 6 -5.77 -5.12 10.41
C LYS A 6 -6.02 -4.89 8.93
N PHE A 7 -5.00 -4.46 8.19
CA PHE A 7 -5.13 -4.26 6.76
C PHE A 7 -3.95 -4.82 5.99
N ILE A 8 -4.19 -5.14 4.73
CA ILE A 8 -3.20 -5.62 3.77
C ILE A 8 -2.95 -4.52 2.75
N THR A 9 -1.71 -4.37 2.32
CA THR A 9 -1.34 -3.54 1.18
C THR A 9 -0.98 -4.39 -0.01
N CYS A 10 -1.58 -4.08 -1.14
CA CYS A 10 -1.36 -4.77 -2.41
C CYS A 10 -0.98 -3.76 -3.48
N GLY A 11 -0.09 -4.15 -4.36
CA GLY A 11 0.32 -3.35 -5.50
C GLY A 11 1.43 -4.05 -6.26
N SER A 12 1.63 -3.67 -7.51
CA SER A 12 2.79 -4.10 -8.28
C SER A 12 4.07 -3.50 -7.68
N VAL A 13 5.21 -4.08 -8.02
CA VAL A 13 6.53 -3.68 -7.49
C VAL A 13 6.77 -2.17 -7.62
N ASP A 14 6.30 -1.56 -8.72
CA ASP A 14 6.55 -0.16 -9.03
C ASP A 14 5.40 0.79 -8.63
N ASP A 15 4.37 0.33 -7.93
CA ASP A 15 3.20 1.15 -7.56
C ASP A 15 3.47 2.09 -6.36
N GLY A 16 4.64 2.01 -5.75
CA GLY A 16 5.04 2.86 -4.62
C GLY A 16 4.49 2.40 -3.27
N LYS A 17 4.21 1.11 -3.13
CA LYS A 17 3.64 0.49 -1.92
C LYS A 17 4.50 0.72 -0.69
N SER A 18 5.79 0.39 -0.74
CA SER A 18 6.73 0.58 0.38
C SER A 18 6.89 2.05 0.76
N THR A 19 6.91 2.95 -0.21
CA THR A 19 6.96 4.40 0.02
C THR A 19 5.73 4.88 0.77
N LEU A 20 4.53 4.46 0.35
CA LEU A 20 3.28 4.83 1.01
C LEU A 20 3.23 4.32 2.45
N ILE A 21 3.58 3.06 2.69
CA ILE A 21 3.60 2.48 4.04
C ILE A 21 4.62 3.20 4.91
N GLY A 22 5.80 3.51 4.37
CA GLY A 22 6.83 4.27 5.05
C GLY A 22 6.31 5.64 5.51
N HIS A 23 5.65 6.39 4.65
CA HIS A 23 5.04 7.67 5.00
C HIS A 23 3.97 7.55 6.08
N ILE A 24 3.08 6.56 5.98
CA ILE A 24 2.05 6.33 6.99
C ILE A 24 2.66 6.06 8.36
N ILE A 25 3.68 5.22 8.42
CA ILE A 25 4.34 4.86 9.68
C ILE A 25 5.13 6.06 10.24
N TYR A 26 5.80 6.81 9.37
CA TYR A 26 6.67 7.91 9.77
C TYR A 26 5.89 9.15 10.22
N SER A 27 4.78 9.49 9.54
CA SER A 27 3.94 10.64 9.91
C SER A 27 3.37 10.53 11.32
N ASP A 28 3.23 9.31 11.83
CA ASP A 28 2.71 9.04 13.17
C ASP A 28 3.81 9.02 14.25
N GLN A 29 5.08 9.02 13.84
CA GLN A 29 6.23 8.93 14.71
C GLN A 29 7.15 10.17 14.59
N GLU A 30 6.65 11.36 14.93
CA GLU A 30 7.53 12.52 15.18
C GLU A 30 8.64 12.18 16.18
N LYS A 31 8.45 11.15 16.99
CA LYS A 31 9.46 10.59 17.89
C LYS A 31 10.56 9.78 17.21
N ALA A 32 10.36 9.32 15.97
CA ALA A 32 11.41 8.63 15.20
C ALA A 32 12.47 9.61 14.68
N LEU A 33 12.16 10.90 14.55
CA LEU A 33 13.11 11.96 14.20
C LEU A 33 14.28 12.08 15.18
N GLU A 34 14.07 11.77 16.45
CA GLU A 34 15.17 11.75 17.42
C GLU A 34 16.11 10.55 17.25
N LEU A 35 15.65 9.48 16.63
CA LEU A 35 16.48 8.31 16.36
C LEU A 35 17.32 8.47 15.09
N ASP A 36 16.78 9.15 14.08
CA ASP A 36 17.46 9.37 12.79
C ASP A 36 18.62 10.39 12.89
N SER A 37 18.52 11.35 13.82
CA SER A 37 19.62 12.28 14.12
C SER A 37 20.88 11.60 14.66
N LYS A 38 20.77 10.35 15.12
CA LYS A 38 21.88 9.54 15.65
C LYS A 38 22.52 8.62 14.60
N VAL A 39 21.89 8.44 13.45
CA VAL A 39 22.40 7.59 12.36
C VAL A 39 22.71 8.45 11.14
N GLY A 40 23.61 9.36 11.29
CA GLY A 40 24.31 10.20 10.32
C GLY A 40 24.03 10.04 8.82
N SER A 41 22.80 10.19 8.32
CA SER A 41 22.53 10.25 6.89
C SER A 41 22.58 11.69 6.40
N ARG A 42 23.58 11.95 5.56
CA ARG A 42 23.76 13.19 4.83
C ARG A 42 22.93 13.15 3.56
N SER A 43 21.75 13.68 3.60
CA SER A 43 21.02 14.34 2.50
C SER A 43 19.51 14.16 2.68
N GLY A 44 18.78 15.20 2.38
CA GLY A 44 17.42 15.49 2.84
C GLY A 44 16.26 14.67 2.29
N ASP A 45 16.49 13.55 1.64
CA ASP A 45 15.41 12.62 1.27
C ASP A 45 15.50 11.36 2.10
N ILE A 46 14.49 11.19 2.96
CA ILE A 46 14.33 9.96 3.75
C ILE A 46 13.88 8.86 2.81
N ASP A 47 14.68 7.81 2.70
CA ASP A 47 14.26 6.62 1.98
C ASP A 47 13.32 5.79 2.86
N TYR A 48 12.03 6.05 2.72
CA TYR A 48 10.97 5.37 3.47
C TYR A 48 10.92 3.87 3.20
N SER A 49 11.44 3.40 2.07
CA SER A 49 11.51 1.97 1.78
C SER A 49 12.45 1.24 2.72
N LEU A 50 13.52 1.91 3.17
CA LEU A 50 14.49 1.34 4.11
C LEU A 50 13.91 1.08 5.51
N LEU A 51 12.87 1.79 5.91
CA LEU A 51 12.19 1.58 7.20
C LEU A 51 11.42 0.27 7.24
N LEU A 52 11.07 -0.27 6.08
CA LEU A 52 10.23 -1.47 5.94
C LEU A 52 11.03 -2.73 5.59
N ASP A 53 12.22 -2.56 5.03
CA ASP A 53 13.03 -3.68 4.56
C ASP A 53 13.70 -4.40 5.74
N GLY A 54 13.06 -5.46 6.19
CA GLY A 54 13.56 -6.32 7.27
C GLY A 54 14.55 -7.39 6.80
N LEU A 55 14.55 -7.73 5.51
CA LEU A 55 15.37 -8.81 4.95
C LEU A 55 16.39 -8.25 3.96
N MET A 56 17.66 -8.67 4.11
CA MET A 56 18.74 -8.24 3.21
C MET A 56 18.47 -8.62 1.74
N ALA A 57 17.82 -9.77 1.50
CA ALA A 57 17.47 -10.23 0.15
C ALA A 57 16.43 -9.32 -0.52
N GLU A 58 15.50 -8.75 0.23
CA GLU A 58 14.53 -7.77 -0.28
C GLU A 58 15.21 -6.46 -0.63
N ARG A 59 16.19 -6.02 0.16
CA ARG A 59 16.99 -4.82 -0.12
C ARG A 59 17.80 -4.95 -1.40
N GLU A 60 18.44 -6.10 -1.60
CA GLU A 60 19.27 -6.34 -2.80
C GLU A 60 18.44 -6.40 -4.08
N GLN A 61 17.19 -6.88 -4.01
CA GLN A 61 16.30 -7.02 -5.15
C GLN A 61 15.30 -5.88 -5.29
N GLY A 62 15.10 -5.06 -4.24
CA GLY A 62 14.12 -3.98 -4.21
C GLY A 62 12.67 -4.46 -4.28
N ILE A 63 12.40 -5.72 -3.89
CA ILE A 63 11.06 -6.34 -3.89
C ILE A 63 10.77 -7.01 -2.55
N THR A 64 9.49 -7.05 -2.19
CA THR A 64 9.00 -7.81 -1.02
C THR A 64 8.82 -9.27 -1.41
N ILE A 65 9.51 -10.19 -0.73
CA ILE A 65 9.47 -11.64 -1.01
C ILE A 65 8.43 -12.33 -0.13
N ASP A 66 8.36 -11.96 1.14
CA ASP A 66 7.43 -12.55 2.11
C ASP A 66 6.52 -11.49 2.72
N VAL A 67 5.49 -11.90 3.45
CA VAL A 67 4.60 -10.97 4.17
C VAL A 67 5.35 -10.37 5.36
N ALA A 68 5.47 -9.05 5.37
CA ALA A 68 6.01 -8.30 6.50
C ALA A 68 4.88 -7.64 7.28
N TYR A 69 4.85 -7.88 8.59
CA TYR A 69 3.86 -7.26 9.48
C TYR A 69 4.48 -6.08 10.21
N ARG A 70 3.78 -4.93 10.16
CA ARG A 70 4.19 -3.69 10.83
C ARG A 70 3.07 -3.21 11.74
N TYR A 71 3.46 -2.58 12.85
CA TYR A 71 2.54 -2.08 13.84
C TYR A 71 2.73 -0.57 13.99
N PHE A 72 1.64 0.17 14.00
CA PHE A 72 1.65 1.59 14.32
C PHE A 72 0.36 1.99 15.02
N THR A 73 0.36 3.14 15.66
CA THR A 73 -0.79 3.62 16.44
C THR A 73 -0.95 5.10 16.23
N THR A 74 -2.14 5.52 15.83
CA THR A 74 -2.56 6.91 15.80
C THR A 74 -3.24 7.30 17.11
N ASP A 75 -3.57 8.58 17.27
CA ASP A 75 -4.33 9.05 18.43
C ASP A 75 -5.67 8.32 18.59
N ASN A 76 -6.25 7.88 17.48
CA ASN A 76 -7.58 7.30 17.44
C ASN A 76 -7.60 5.76 17.43
N ARG A 77 -6.58 5.11 16.83
CA ARG A 77 -6.62 3.67 16.57
C ARG A 77 -5.22 3.05 16.46
N SER A 78 -5.14 1.76 16.79
CA SER A 78 -3.96 0.93 16.50
C SER A 78 -4.15 0.15 15.21
N PHE A 79 -3.06 -0.07 14.49
CA PHE A 79 -3.06 -0.72 13.18
C PHE A 79 -2.00 -1.82 13.09
N ILE A 80 -2.35 -2.86 12.36
CA ILE A 80 -1.39 -3.85 11.86
C ILE A 80 -1.50 -3.85 10.35
N VAL A 81 -0.39 -3.59 9.66
CA VAL A 81 -0.32 -3.69 8.20
C VAL A 81 0.44 -4.95 7.81
N ALA A 82 -0.16 -5.75 6.94
CA ALA A 82 0.52 -6.82 6.22
C ALA A 82 0.99 -6.28 4.87
N ASP A 83 2.28 -6.03 4.76
CA ASP A 83 2.91 -5.68 3.49
C ASP A 83 3.15 -6.95 2.68
N THR A 84 2.51 -7.05 1.51
CA THR A 84 2.53 -8.25 0.69
C THR A 84 3.39 -8.07 -0.55
N PRO A 85 4.02 -9.15 -1.04
CA PRO A 85 4.81 -9.08 -2.25
C PRO A 85 3.95 -8.68 -3.46
N GLY A 86 4.47 -7.75 -4.28
CA GLY A 86 3.82 -7.29 -5.50
C GLY A 86 4.06 -8.19 -6.71
N HIS A 87 5.05 -9.08 -6.65
CA HIS A 87 5.44 -9.93 -7.77
C HIS A 87 4.53 -11.14 -7.95
N GLU A 88 4.27 -11.53 -9.19
CA GLU A 88 3.35 -12.63 -9.52
C GLU A 88 3.72 -13.97 -8.87
N GLU A 89 5.01 -14.25 -8.73
CA GLU A 89 5.53 -15.48 -8.15
C GLU A 89 5.14 -15.68 -6.68
N TYR A 90 4.80 -14.59 -5.98
CA TYR A 90 4.49 -14.61 -4.54
C TYR A 90 3.00 -14.50 -4.23
N THR A 91 2.14 -14.85 -5.18
CA THR A 91 0.67 -14.79 -5.02
C THR A 91 0.18 -15.57 -3.78
N ARG A 92 0.83 -16.69 -3.45
CA ARG A 92 0.51 -17.49 -2.26
C ARG A 92 0.73 -16.69 -0.97
N ASN A 93 1.84 -15.98 -0.86
CA ASN A 93 2.17 -15.17 0.30
C ASN A 93 1.19 -14.01 0.45
N MET A 94 0.75 -13.43 -0.66
CA MET A 94 -0.32 -12.43 -0.65
C MET A 94 -1.63 -12.98 -0.09
N ALA A 95 -2.04 -14.20 -0.47
CA ALA A 95 -3.26 -14.82 0.06
C ALA A 95 -3.17 -15.05 1.57
N VAL A 96 -2.00 -15.40 2.11
CA VAL A 96 -1.77 -15.50 3.56
C VAL A 96 -1.98 -14.16 4.25
N GLY A 97 -1.42 -13.07 3.72
CA GLY A 97 -1.64 -11.72 4.24
C GLY A 97 -3.11 -11.31 4.17
N ALA A 98 -3.79 -11.63 3.07
CA ALA A 98 -5.21 -11.31 2.88
C ALA A 98 -6.12 -12.05 3.87
N SER A 99 -5.81 -13.28 4.25
CA SER A 99 -6.59 -14.05 5.23
C SER A 99 -6.59 -13.43 6.63
N PHE A 100 -5.59 -12.62 6.93
CA PHE A 100 -5.41 -11.93 8.20
C PHE A 100 -6.20 -10.61 8.29
N ALA A 101 -6.44 -9.93 7.17
CA ALA A 101 -6.85 -8.54 7.14
C ALA A 101 -8.37 -8.33 7.12
N ASP A 102 -8.81 -7.22 7.70
CA ASP A 102 -10.21 -6.74 7.65
C ASP A 102 -10.43 -5.80 6.45
N LEU A 103 -9.37 -5.15 5.98
CA LEU A 103 -9.36 -4.14 4.93
C LEU A 103 -8.22 -4.41 3.95
N ALA A 104 -8.44 -4.15 2.67
CA ALA A 104 -7.39 -4.14 1.66
C ALA A 104 -7.16 -2.74 1.11
N VAL A 105 -5.89 -2.32 1.10
CA VAL A 105 -5.43 -1.11 0.42
C VAL A 105 -4.72 -1.55 -0.85
N ILE A 106 -5.32 -1.25 -1.99
CA ILE A 106 -4.79 -1.61 -3.31
C ILE A 106 -4.27 -0.36 -3.99
N LEU A 107 -2.95 -0.34 -4.25
CA LEU A 107 -2.32 0.77 -4.94
C LEU A 107 -2.47 0.62 -6.45
N ILE A 108 -2.69 1.76 -7.10
CA ILE A 108 -2.73 1.90 -8.55
C ILE A 108 -1.81 3.05 -8.93
N ASP A 109 -0.90 2.82 -9.87
CA ASP A 109 -0.09 3.87 -10.47
C ASP A 109 -0.97 4.69 -11.42
N ALA A 110 -1.11 6.00 -11.16
CA ALA A 110 -1.94 6.90 -11.95
C ALA A 110 -1.51 6.98 -13.43
N SER A 111 -0.24 6.76 -13.73
CA SER A 111 0.26 6.73 -15.10
C SER A 111 -0.19 5.49 -15.88
N GLN A 112 -0.46 4.38 -15.19
CA GLN A 112 -0.80 3.10 -15.80
C GLN A 112 -2.27 2.72 -15.68
N GLY A 113 -2.93 3.10 -14.59
CA GLY A 113 -4.32 2.72 -14.31
C GLY A 113 -4.46 1.29 -13.78
N VAL A 114 -5.65 0.71 -13.92
CA VAL A 114 -5.96 -0.65 -13.45
C VAL A 114 -5.32 -1.68 -14.37
N LEU A 115 -4.38 -2.44 -13.84
CA LEU A 115 -3.65 -3.50 -14.53
C LEU A 115 -4.24 -4.89 -14.24
N VAL A 116 -3.79 -5.89 -15.00
CA VAL A 116 -4.12 -7.30 -14.73
C VAL A 116 -3.76 -7.69 -13.29
N GLN A 117 -2.62 -7.20 -12.82
CA GLN A 117 -2.15 -7.46 -11.46
C GLN A 117 -3.07 -6.83 -10.40
N THR A 118 -3.56 -5.61 -10.63
CA THR A 118 -4.56 -4.97 -9.78
C THR A 118 -5.82 -5.81 -9.63
N ARG A 119 -6.32 -6.33 -10.76
CA ARG A 119 -7.50 -7.22 -10.80
C ARG A 119 -7.26 -8.52 -10.03
N ARG A 120 -6.07 -9.11 -10.20
CA ARG A 120 -5.67 -10.33 -9.49
C ARG A 120 -5.63 -10.12 -7.99
N HIS A 121 -5.00 -9.05 -7.52
CA HIS A 121 -4.93 -8.71 -6.10
C HIS A 121 -6.32 -8.49 -5.49
N ALA A 122 -7.17 -7.72 -6.14
CA ALA A 122 -8.53 -7.48 -5.68
C ALA A 122 -9.34 -8.78 -5.60
N ARG A 123 -9.21 -9.66 -6.59
CA ARG A 123 -9.88 -10.97 -6.62
C ARG A 123 -9.43 -11.87 -5.47
N ILE A 124 -8.14 -11.95 -5.20
CA ILE A 124 -7.60 -12.74 -4.08
C ILE A 124 -8.11 -12.21 -2.75
N CYS A 125 -8.06 -10.91 -2.53
CA CYS A 125 -8.59 -10.28 -1.32
C CYS A 125 -10.09 -10.59 -1.13
N LYS A 126 -10.88 -10.50 -2.19
CA LYS A 126 -12.30 -10.85 -2.15
C LYS A 126 -12.53 -12.32 -1.80
N LEU A 127 -11.78 -13.23 -2.42
CA LEU A 127 -11.87 -14.68 -2.15
C LEU A 127 -11.47 -15.02 -0.70
N MET A 128 -10.53 -14.28 -0.12
CA MET A 128 -10.11 -14.45 1.27
C MET A 128 -11.07 -13.82 2.29
N GLY A 129 -12.18 -13.22 1.83
CA GLY A 129 -13.26 -12.73 2.68
C GLY A 129 -13.15 -11.24 3.04
N ILE A 130 -12.24 -10.49 2.44
CA ILE A 130 -12.17 -9.03 2.66
C ILE A 130 -13.37 -8.35 2.01
N ARG A 131 -14.04 -7.48 2.76
CA ARG A 131 -15.22 -6.74 2.30
C ARG A 131 -14.96 -5.25 2.07
N HIS A 132 -13.94 -4.69 2.73
CA HIS A 132 -13.61 -3.27 2.67
C HIS A 132 -12.37 -3.06 1.81
N PHE A 133 -12.48 -2.21 0.80
CA PHE A 133 -11.40 -1.92 -0.15
C PHE A 133 -11.13 -0.43 -0.21
N VAL A 134 -9.85 -0.07 -0.15
CA VAL A 134 -9.37 1.27 -0.47
C VAL A 134 -8.48 1.16 -1.69
N PHE A 135 -8.84 1.86 -2.76
CA PHE A 135 -8.01 2.01 -3.94
C PHE A 135 -7.24 3.31 -3.84
N ALA A 136 -5.94 3.20 -3.62
CA ALA A 136 -5.03 4.33 -3.53
C ALA A 136 -4.43 4.61 -4.91
N VAL A 137 -4.92 5.65 -5.59
CA VAL A 137 -4.42 6.08 -6.89
C VAL A 137 -3.19 6.94 -6.65
N ASN A 138 -2.03 6.29 -6.63
CA ASN A 138 -0.74 6.86 -6.31
C ASN A 138 -0.05 7.46 -7.52
N LYS A 139 1.00 8.23 -7.28
CA LYS A 139 1.80 8.91 -8.29
C LYS A 139 1.00 9.91 -9.12
N MET A 140 0.07 10.59 -8.49
CA MET A 140 -0.72 11.65 -9.15
C MET A 140 0.16 12.80 -9.64
N ASP A 141 1.32 13.01 -9.03
CA ASP A 141 2.37 13.94 -9.49
C ASP A 141 2.83 13.63 -10.93
N LEU A 142 3.02 12.36 -11.30
CA LEU A 142 3.43 11.95 -12.64
C LEU A 142 2.41 12.29 -13.73
N VAL A 143 1.14 12.41 -13.38
CA VAL A 143 0.07 12.83 -14.28
C VAL A 143 -0.37 14.27 -14.03
N LYS A 144 0.49 15.07 -13.35
CA LYS A 144 0.26 16.50 -13.05
C LYS A 144 -1.07 16.74 -12.34
N TYR A 145 -1.45 15.84 -11.44
CA TYR A 145 -2.72 15.90 -10.70
C TYR A 145 -3.96 16.05 -11.58
N SER A 146 -3.91 15.48 -12.78
CA SER A 146 -4.98 15.57 -13.77
C SER A 146 -6.28 14.94 -13.27
N LYS A 147 -7.32 15.77 -13.11
CA LYS A 147 -8.65 15.30 -12.73
C LYS A 147 -9.24 14.35 -13.79
N SER A 148 -9.06 14.62 -15.08
CA SER A 148 -9.58 13.77 -16.14
C SER A 148 -8.93 12.40 -16.13
N ARG A 149 -7.62 12.30 -15.85
CA ARG A 149 -6.93 11.02 -15.68
C ARG A 149 -7.44 10.26 -14.47
N PHE A 150 -7.62 10.94 -13.36
CA PHE A 150 -8.21 10.33 -12.17
C PHE A 150 -9.63 9.80 -12.44
N ASP A 151 -10.47 10.56 -13.11
CA ASP A 151 -11.83 10.14 -13.47
C ASP A 151 -11.85 8.90 -14.38
N GLU A 152 -10.89 8.77 -15.31
CA GLU A 152 -10.71 7.54 -16.12
C GLU A 152 -10.39 6.33 -15.24
N ILE A 153 -9.50 6.49 -14.27
CA ILE A 153 -9.11 5.41 -13.34
C ILE A 153 -10.28 5.04 -12.44
N VAL A 154 -11.05 6.03 -11.98
CA VAL A 154 -12.28 5.79 -11.19
C VAL A 154 -13.26 4.90 -11.98
N LYS A 155 -13.46 5.15 -13.28
CA LYS A 155 -14.28 4.28 -14.13
C LYS A 155 -13.75 2.85 -14.19
N GLN A 156 -12.45 2.69 -14.36
CA GLN A 156 -11.82 1.36 -14.37
C GLN A 156 -12.01 0.62 -13.04
N ILE A 157 -11.95 1.33 -11.93
CA ILE A 157 -12.18 0.78 -10.59
C ILE A 157 -13.65 0.39 -10.40
N GLU A 158 -14.59 1.22 -10.87
CA GLU A 158 -16.02 0.91 -10.82
C GLU A 158 -16.36 -0.33 -11.68
N GLU A 159 -15.75 -0.48 -12.84
CA GLU A 159 -15.86 -1.71 -13.64
C GLU A 159 -15.37 -2.93 -12.86
N LEU A 160 -14.20 -2.81 -12.23
CA LEU A 160 -13.64 -3.87 -11.38
C LEU A 160 -14.55 -4.20 -10.19
N LYS A 161 -15.11 -3.18 -9.55
CA LYS A 161 -16.10 -3.34 -8.47
C LYS A 161 -17.29 -4.19 -8.92
N ASN A 162 -17.83 -3.88 -10.09
CA ASN A 162 -18.98 -4.59 -10.64
C ASN A 162 -18.61 -6.02 -11.06
N GLU A 163 -17.44 -6.20 -11.69
CA GLU A 163 -16.93 -7.52 -12.10
C GLU A 163 -16.74 -8.47 -10.90
N LEU A 164 -16.16 -7.97 -9.82
CA LEU A 164 -15.84 -8.77 -8.63
C LEU A 164 -16.92 -8.73 -7.54
N LEU A 165 -17.98 -7.96 -7.74
CA LEU A 165 -19.03 -7.74 -6.73
C LEU A 165 -18.46 -7.27 -5.39
N LEU A 166 -17.64 -6.22 -5.42
CA LEU A 166 -17.08 -5.62 -4.22
C LEU A 166 -18.14 -4.80 -3.50
N ASP A 167 -18.25 -4.98 -2.18
CA ASP A 167 -19.33 -4.37 -1.39
C ASP A 167 -19.03 -2.89 -1.08
N ASP A 168 -17.88 -2.62 -0.45
CA ASP A 168 -17.54 -1.32 0.08
C ASP A 168 -16.16 -0.89 -0.44
N ILE A 169 -16.13 0.20 -1.21
CA ILE A 169 -14.90 0.74 -1.79
C ILE A 169 -14.76 2.23 -1.52
N TYR A 170 -13.51 2.65 -1.30
CA TYR A 170 -13.09 4.05 -1.26
C TYR A 170 -11.97 4.25 -2.28
N ILE A 171 -11.98 5.39 -2.97
CA ILE A 171 -10.97 5.74 -3.97
C ILE A 171 -10.30 7.04 -3.55
N ILE A 172 -8.99 7.02 -3.34
CA ILE A 172 -8.23 8.15 -2.83
C ILE A 172 -7.08 8.46 -3.80
N PRO A 173 -7.03 9.68 -4.37
CA PRO A 173 -5.86 10.14 -5.11
C PRO A 173 -4.77 10.59 -4.16
N LEU A 174 -3.52 10.24 -4.45
CA LEU A 174 -2.38 10.64 -3.62
C LEU A 174 -1.05 10.64 -4.40
N SER A 175 -0.03 11.24 -3.80
CA SER A 175 1.37 11.09 -4.18
C SER A 175 2.17 10.71 -2.94
N ALA A 176 2.62 9.47 -2.86
CA ALA A 176 3.37 9.00 -1.70
C ALA A 176 4.78 9.61 -1.60
N THR A 177 5.31 10.16 -2.67
CA THR A 177 6.62 10.83 -2.69
C THR A 177 6.56 12.28 -2.24
N GLU A 178 5.41 12.93 -2.40
CA GLU A 178 5.24 14.36 -2.06
C GLU A 178 4.48 14.60 -0.74
N GLY A 179 3.95 13.55 -0.15
CA GLY A 179 3.24 13.59 1.15
C GLY A 179 1.74 13.75 1.05
#